data_802cf4e3490228ddc1152c63149e1118
#
_entry.id   802cf4e3490228ddc1152c63149e1118
#
_cell.length_a   1.000
_cell.length_b   1.000
_cell.length_c   1.000
_cell.angle_alpha   90.00
_cell.angle_beta   90.00
_cell.angle_gamma   90.00
#
_symmetry.space_group_name_H-M   'P 1'
#
loop_
_entity.id
_entity.type
_entity.pdbx_description
1 polymer ?
#
loop_
_entity_poly.entity_id
_entity_poly.type
_entity_poly.pdbx_seq_one_letter_code
_entity_poly.pdbx_strand_id
1 'polypeptide(L)'
;MSVRNKTYFISHLHLGSSYLKNPLYYERKVVRWLHSIKDSAKAIYLLGDILDYWYEYRNVVPRGYTRFLGTLATLADEGIEIHWYIGNHDIWIFDYIPNEIGAMVVDGYEVKEIDGHLFFLSHGDGIGSLKPGFKFIRSVFRNRVCQKLFSSIHPRWTVPFAHRWSSHSRNFSDETPRFLGEHKEPF
;
A
#
# COMPACT_ATOMS: atom_id res chain seq x y z
N MET A 1 -11.44 -23.89 -19.22
CA MET A 1 -11.27 -22.82 -18.22
C MET A 1 -9.88 -22.97 -17.65
N SER A 2 -9.05 -21.93 -17.67
CA SER A 2 -7.73 -21.97 -17.04
C SER A 2 -7.97 -22.10 -15.52
N VAL A 3 -7.21 -22.99 -14.88
CA VAL A 3 -7.29 -23.18 -13.43
C VAL A 3 -6.53 -22.00 -12.80
N ARG A 4 -7.24 -21.11 -12.10
CA ARG A 4 -6.62 -20.05 -11.29
C ARG A 4 -5.98 -20.69 -10.05
N ASN A 5 -4.69 -20.87 -10.07
CA ASN A 5 -3.95 -21.58 -9.03
C ASN A 5 -2.69 -20.84 -8.54
N LYS A 6 -2.44 -19.62 -9.03
CA LYS A 6 -1.25 -18.85 -8.65
C LYS A 6 -1.59 -17.74 -7.68
N THR A 7 -0.72 -17.55 -6.70
CA THR A 7 -0.73 -16.42 -5.78
C THR A 7 0.37 -15.43 -6.15
N TYR A 8 0.02 -14.16 -6.26
CA TYR A 8 0.94 -13.10 -6.67
C TYR A 8 1.16 -12.11 -5.53
N PHE A 9 2.41 -11.69 -5.35
CA PHE A 9 2.80 -10.71 -4.34
C PHE A 9 3.44 -9.50 -5.03
N ILE A 10 3.06 -8.30 -4.61
CA ILE A 10 3.62 -7.06 -5.10
C ILE A 10 3.61 -6.01 -3.98
N SER A 11 4.64 -5.16 -3.91
CA SER A 11 4.77 -4.08 -2.93
C SER A 11 5.46 -2.87 -3.54
N HIS A 12 5.46 -1.76 -2.79
CA HIS A 12 6.24 -0.55 -3.10
C HIS A 12 6.02 -0.02 -4.53
N LEU A 13 4.77 0.01 -4.99
CA LEU A 13 4.45 0.60 -6.29
C LEU A 13 4.50 2.12 -6.28
N HIS A 14 4.23 2.73 -5.12
CA HIS A 14 4.19 4.18 -4.94
C HIS A 14 3.47 4.91 -6.08
N LEU A 15 2.31 4.38 -6.48
CA LEU A 15 1.52 5.00 -7.54
C LEU A 15 1.19 6.44 -7.17
N GLY A 16 1.31 7.35 -8.13
CA GLY A 16 1.09 8.78 -7.92
C GLY A 16 2.28 9.54 -7.36
N SER A 17 3.42 8.90 -7.15
CA SER A 17 4.61 9.56 -6.64
C SER A 17 5.13 10.66 -7.57
N SER A 18 5.56 11.77 -6.96
CA SER A 18 6.08 12.94 -7.67
C SER A 18 7.43 12.70 -8.36
N TYR A 19 8.19 11.67 -7.98
CA TYR A 19 9.45 11.32 -8.66
C TYR A 19 9.24 10.51 -9.95
N LEU A 20 8.05 9.97 -10.15
CA LEU A 20 7.72 9.30 -11.41
C LEU A 20 7.58 10.32 -12.52
N LYS A 21 8.48 10.30 -13.52
CA LYS A 21 8.42 11.21 -14.68
C LYS A 21 7.09 11.16 -15.42
N ASN A 22 6.43 10.00 -15.43
CA ASN A 22 5.12 9.81 -16.05
C ASN A 22 4.27 8.85 -15.20
N PRO A 23 3.59 9.36 -14.14
CA PRO A 23 2.79 8.54 -13.22
C PRO A 23 1.70 7.73 -13.94
N LEU A 24 1.05 8.30 -14.95
CA LEU A 24 -0.01 7.64 -15.71
C LEU A 24 0.53 6.49 -16.58
N TYR A 25 1.72 6.64 -17.14
CA TYR A 25 2.38 5.55 -17.87
C TYR A 25 2.70 4.39 -16.94
N TYR A 26 3.20 4.71 -15.74
CA TYR A 26 3.53 3.71 -14.72
C TYR A 26 2.28 2.98 -14.23
N GLU A 27 1.19 3.69 -13.92
CA GLU A 27 -0.11 3.10 -13.58
C GLU A 27 -0.56 2.12 -14.68
N ARG A 28 -0.51 2.54 -15.95
CA ARG A 28 -0.87 1.67 -17.10
C ARG A 28 0.03 0.43 -17.21
N LYS A 29 1.30 0.53 -16.82
CA LYS A 29 2.22 -0.62 -16.79
C LYS A 29 1.76 -1.65 -15.76
N VAL A 30 1.42 -1.20 -14.55
CA VAL A 30 0.89 -2.06 -13.49
C VAL A 30 -0.45 -2.69 -13.92
N VAL A 31 -1.34 -1.91 -14.51
CA VAL A 31 -2.63 -2.41 -15.02
C VAL A 31 -2.43 -3.48 -16.09
N ARG A 32 -1.50 -3.29 -17.04
CA ARG A 32 -1.18 -4.35 -18.03
C ARG A 32 -0.66 -5.63 -17.37
N TRP A 33 0.16 -5.50 -16.34
CA TRP A 33 0.62 -6.64 -15.56
C TRP A 33 -0.54 -7.37 -14.88
N LEU A 34 -1.45 -6.64 -14.21
CA LEU A 34 -2.65 -7.23 -13.61
C LEU A 34 -3.49 -8.00 -14.65
N HIS A 35 -3.71 -7.43 -15.82
CA HIS A 35 -4.42 -8.13 -16.92
C HIS A 35 -3.68 -9.37 -17.40
N SER A 36 -2.34 -9.38 -17.40
CA SER A 36 -1.56 -10.53 -17.86
C SER A 36 -1.60 -11.72 -16.90
N ILE A 37 -1.90 -11.50 -15.63
CA ILE A 37 -1.95 -12.57 -14.62
C ILE A 37 -3.38 -13.06 -14.33
N LYS A 38 -4.42 -12.35 -14.77
CA LYS A 38 -5.81 -12.57 -14.37
C LYS A 38 -6.33 -13.99 -14.57
N ASP A 39 -5.90 -14.66 -15.65
CA ASP A 39 -6.36 -16.01 -15.99
C ASP A 39 -5.73 -17.10 -15.12
N SER A 40 -4.65 -16.79 -14.41
CA SER A 40 -3.93 -17.70 -13.53
C SER A 40 -3.99 -17.31 -12.05
N ALA A 41 -4.38 -16.06 -11.76
CA ALA A 41 -4.40 -15.55 -10.39
C ALA A 41 -5.56 -16.12 -9.58
N LYS A 42 -5.26 -16.80 -8.47
CA LYS A 42 -6.18 -17.15 -7.39
C LYS A 42 -6.29 -16.00 -6.40
N ALA A 43 -5.14 -15.42 -6.03
CA ALA A 43 -5.04 -14.32 -5.08
C ALA A 43 -3.92 -13.35 -5.45
N ILE A 44 -4.10 -12.07 -5.09
CA ILE A 44 -3.11 -10.99 -5.25
C ILE A 44 -2.91 -10.33 -3.89
N TYR A 45 -1.67 -10.32 -3.42
CA TYR A 45 -1.24 -9.71 -2.17
C TYR A 45 -0.49 -8.42 -2.46
N LEU A 46 -1.07 -7.29 -2.08
CA LEU A 46 -0.50 -5.96 -2.16
C LEU A 46 0.15 -5.66 -0.79
N LEU A 47 1.47 -5.76 -0.69
CA LEU A 47 2.19 -5.73 0.60
C LEU A 47 2.66 -4.32 0.99
N GLY A 48 1.75 -3.36 0.93
CA GLY A 48 1.94 -1.99 1.38
C GLY A 48 2.70 -1.07 0.42
N ASP A 49 2.58 0.23 0.67
CA ASP A 49 3.14 1.30 -0.16
C ASP A 49 2.74 1.20 -1.64
N ILE A 50 1.50 0.79 -1.86
CA ILE A 50 0.93 0.68 -3.20
C ILE A 50 0.65 2.06 -3.77
N LEU A 51 0.10 2.93 -2.94
CA LEU A 51 -0.17 4.34 -3.26
C LEU A 51 0.85 5.22 -2.54
N ASP A 52 1.36 6.25 -3.20
CA ASP A 52 2.33 7.17 -2.61
C ASP A 52 1.74 8.06 -1.51
N TYR A 53 0.45 8.30 -1.60
CA TYR A 53 -0.36 8.95 -0.59
C TYR A 53 -1.80 8.50 -0.75
N TRP A 54 -2.43 8.15 0.37
CA TRP A 54 -3.86 7.84 0.42
C TRP A 54 -4.47 8.33 1.74
N TYR A 55 -5.62 8.98 1.65
CA TYR A 55 -6.45 9.35 2.78
C TYR A 55 -7.92 9.30 2.37
N GLU A 56 -8.69 8.50 3.07
CA GLU A 56 -10.14 8.41 2.87
C GLU A 56 -10.84 9.45 3.74
N TYR A 57 -11.29 10.54 3.12
CA TYR A 57 -12.26 11.44 3.73
C TYR A 57 -13.64 10.80 3.64
N ARG A 58 -14.59 11.27 4.45
CA ARG A 58 -15.94 10.68 4.50
C ARG A 58 -16.59 10.52 3.11
N ASN A 59 -16.43 11.50 2.22
CA ASN A 59 -17.10 11.52 0.92
C ASN A 59 -16.13 11.81 -0.24
N VAL A 60 -14.82 11.78 0.00
CA VAL A 60 -13.80 12.15 -1.01
C VAL A 60 -12.55 11.31 -0.83
N VAL A 61 -12.02 10.84 -1.93
CA VAL A 61 -10.70 10.18 -1.98
C VAL A 61 -9.74 10.95 -2.89
N PRO A 62 -8.43 10.75 -2.77
CA PRO A 62 -7.44 11.38 -3.64
C PRO A 62 -7.71 11.09 -5.12
N ARG A 63 -7.43 12.09 -5.96
CA ARG A 63 -7.56 11.95 -7.42
C ARG A 63 -6.45 11.09 -8.01
N GLY A 64 -6.79 10.35 -9.05
CA GLY A 64 -5.88 9.44 -9.73
C GLY A 64 -6.25 7.98 -9.48
N TYR A 65 -5.37 7.09 -9.88
CA TYR A 65 -5.47 5.64 -9.65
C TYR A 65 -6.71 4.95 -10.25
N THR A 66 -7.49 5.67 -11.06
CA THR A 66 -8.80 5.20 -11.57
C THR A 66 -8.67 3.89 -12.33
N ARG A 67 -7.63 3.72 -13.15
CA ARG A 67 -7.42 2.48 -13.91
C ARG A 67 -6.98 1.35 -13.02
N PHE A 68 -6.07 1.63 -12.09
CA PHE A 68 -5.54 0.64 -11.17
C PHE A 68 -6.64 0.12 -10.24
N LEU A 69 -7.35 1.03 -9.56
CA LEU A 69 -8.44 0.66 -8.65
C LEU A 69 -9.58 -0.02 -9.39
N GLY A 70 -10.00 0.50 -10.55
CA GLY A 70 -11.02 -0.14 -11.38
C GLY A 70 -10.63 -1.52 -11.89
N THR A 71 -9.34 -1.74 -12.19
CA THR A 71 -8.85 -3.09 -12.55
C THR A 71 -8.92 -4.03 -11.36
N LEU A 72 -8.51 -3.60 -10.16
CA LEU A 72 -8.61 -4.42 -8.96
C LEU A 72 -10.06 -4.78 -8.65
N ALA A 73 -10.99 -3.82 -8.72
CA ALA A 73 -12.41 -4.07 -8.54
C ALA A 73 -12.93 -5.12 -9.53
N THR A 74 -12.59 -4.98 -10.83
CA THR A 74 -12.97 -5.97 -11.85
C THR A 74 -12.41 -7.35 -11.53
N LEU A 75 -11.15 -7.45 -11.08
CA LEU A 75 -10.54 -8.74 -10.71
C LEU A 75 -11.21 -9.36 -9.48
N ALA A 76 -11.58 -8.53 -8.50
CA ALA A 76 -12.34 -8.98 -7.33
C ALA A 76 -13.73 -9.48 -7.72
N ASP A 77 -14.45 -8.77 -8.59
CA ASP A 77 -15.76 -9.19 -9.13
C ASP A 77 -15.66 -10.51 -9.93
N GLU A 78 -14.51 -10.77 -10.56
CA GLU A 78 -14.21 -12.04 -11.23
C GLU A 78 -13.81 -13.16 -10.25
N GLY A 79 -13.81 -12.91 -8.93
CA GLY A 79 -13.52 -13.89 -7.87
C GLY A 79 -12.04 -14.08 -7.57
N ILE A 80 -11.16 -13.16 -7.93
CA ILE A 80 -9.76 -13.14 -7.50
C ILE A 80 -9.68 -12.48 -6.12
N GLU A 81 -9.11 -13.16 -5.13
CA GLU A 81 -8.91 -12.59 -3.79
C GLU A 81 -7.89 -11.46 -3.84
N ILE A 82 -8.26 -10.27 -3.39
CA ILE A 82 -7.36 -9.12 -3.26
C ILE A 82 -7.09 -8.87 -1.79
N HIS A 83 -5.83 -9.00 -1.37
CA HIS A 83 -5.36 -8.69 -0.02
C HIS A 83 -4.52 -7.43 -0.06
N TRP A 84 -4.88 -6.41 0.74
CA TRP A 84 -4.16 -5.14 0.80
C TRP A 84 -3.60 -4.94 2.19
N TYR A 85 -2.28 -5.08 2.33
CA TYR A 85 -1.56 -4.76 3.55
C TYR A 85 -1.23 -3.27 3.57
N ILE A 86 -1.55 -2.61 4.67
CA ILE A 86 -1.32 -1.18 4.85
C ILE A 86 0.18 -0.92 5.02
N GLY A 87 0.73 -0.04 4.17
CA GLY A 87 2.07 0.52 4.31
C GLY A 87 2.08 1.84 5.09
N ASN A 88 3.22 2.49 5.14
CA ASN A 88 3.35 3.79 5.80
C ASN A 88 2.92 4.97 4.89
N HIS A 89 2.84 4.79 3.58
CA HIS A 89 2.37 5.79 2.63
C HIS A 89 0.86 5.73 2.40
N ASP A 90 0.27 4.56 2.44
CA ASP A 90 -1.17 4.34 2.27
C ASP A 90 -1.87 3.96 3.59
N ILE A 91 -1.39 4.53 4.70
CA ILE A 91 -1.80 4.21 6.08
C ILE A 91 -3.26 4.56 6.41
N TRP A 92 -3.89 5.47 5.64
CA TRP A 92 -5.23 5.98 5.95
C TRP A 92 -6.30 5.39 5.02
N ILE A 93 -6.24 4.07 4.86
CA ILE A 93 -7.30 3.25 4.29
C ILE A 93 -8.29 2.90 5.41
N PHE A 94 -9.59 3.14 5.20
CA PHE A 94 -10.62 2.89 6.19
C PHE A 94 -11.74 1.99 5.65
N ASP A 95 -12.56 2.48 4.73
CA ASP A 95 -13.73 1.79 4.22
C ASP A 95 -13.88 1.81 2.69
N TYR A 96 -13.26 2.75 2.01
CA TYR A 96 -13.35 2.85 0.56
C TYR A 96 -12.75 1.64 -0.15
N ILE A 97 -11.52 1.28 0.19
CA ILE A 97 -10.82 0.14 -0.46
C ILE A 97 -11.56 -1.18 -0.23
N PRO A 98 -12.00 -1.53 1.01
CA PRO A 98 -12.82 -2.73 1.20
C PRO A 98 -14.16 -2.69 0.46
N ASN A 99 -14.89 -1.58 0.53
CA ASN A 99 -16.27 -1.51 0.05
C ASN A 99 -16.37 -1.31 -1.47
N GLU A 100 -15.49 -0.49 -2.06
CA GLU A 100 -15.56 -0.13 -3.48
C GLU A 100 -14.69 -1.03 -4.36
N ILE A 101 -13.63 -1.60 -3.79
CA ILE A 101 -12.69 -2.44 -4.55
C ILE A 101 -12.89 -3.94 -4.21
N GLY A 102 -13.50 -4.26 -3.08
CA GLY A 102 -13.66 -5.63 -2.61
C GLY A 102 -12.37 -6.25 -2.05
N ALA A 103 -11.39 -5.44 -1.67
CA ALA A 103 -10.13 -5.93 -1.12
C ALA A 103 -10.21 -6.18 0.38
N MET A 104 -9.58 -7.27 0.85
CA MET A 104 -9.37 -7.53 2.26
C MET A 104 -8.19 -6.71 2.76
N VAL A 105 -8.46 -5.71 3.61
CA VAL A 105 -7.43 -4.79 4.14
C VAL A 105 -6.87 -5.32 5.45
N VAL A 106 -5.55 -5.41 5.54
CA VAL A 106 -4.80 -5.88 6.71
C VAL A 106 -3.91 -4.77 7.26
N ASP A 107 -4.13 -4.37 8.52
CA ASP A 107 -3.28 -3.40 9.21
C ASP A 107 -2.33 -4.13 10.18
N GLY A 108 -1.08 -4.31 9.76
CA GLY A 108 -0.05 -5.00 10.52
C GLY A 108 0.53 -6.20 9.80
N TYR A 109 0.55 -7.35 10.48
CA TYR A 109 1.09 -8.60 9.92
C TYR A 109 0.09 -9.75 10.06
N GLU A 110 0.27 -10.73 9.22
CA GLU A 110 -0.49 -11.99 9.27
C GLU A 110 0.46 -13.17 8.99
N VAL A 111 0.24 -14.29 9.69
CA VAL A 111 0.88 -15.56 9.33
C VAL A 111 -0.17 -16.40 8.63
N LYS A 112 0.07 -16.75 7.39
CA LYS A 112 -0.90 -17.43 6.53
C LYS A 112 -0.27 -18.62 5.82
N GLU A 113 -0.97 -19.72 5.78
CA GLU A 113 -0.61 -20.85 4.95
C GLU A 113 -1.11 -20.63 3.51
N ILE A 114 -0.21 -20.67 2.55
CA ILE A 114 -0.50 -20.52 1.12
C ILE A 114 0.19 -21.67 0.38
N ASP A 115 -0.60 -22.49 -0.30
CA ASP A 115 -0.14 -23.63 -1.10
C ASP A 115 0.80 -24.58 -0.31
N GLY A 116 0.47 -24.83 0.98
CA GLY A 116 1.22 -25.72 1.88
C GLY A 116 2.47 -25.11 2.50
N HIS A 117 2.71 -23.81 2.32
CA HIS A 117 3.82 -23.07 2.93
C HIS A 117 3.32 -21.99 3.86
N LEU A 118 3.99 -21.80 5.00
CA LEU A 118 3.72 -20.69 5.94
C LEU A 118 4.45 -19.42 5.49
N PHE A 119 3.67 -18.35 5.30
CA PHE A 119 4.17 -17.03 4.97
C PHE A 119 3.92 -16.07 6.13
N PHE A 120 4.95 -15.33 6.51
CA PHE A 120 4.79 -14.14 7.33
C PHE A 120 4.63 -12.93 6.40
N LEU A 121 3.45 -12.34 6.40
CA LEU A 121 3.07 -11.27 5.47
C LEU A 121 2.92 -9.95 6.21
N SER A 122 3.66 -8.95 5.80
CA SER A 122 3.63 -7.61 6.38
C SER A 122 4.26 -6.61 5.41
N HIS A 123 3.93 -5.32 5.58
CA HIS A 123 4.72 -4.26 4.94
C HIS A 123 6.11 -4.10 5.58
N GLY A 124 6.22 -4.35 6.89
CA GLY A 124 7.50 -4.31 7.60
C GLY A 124 7.78 -3.02 8.39
N ASP A 125 7.04 -1.93 8.17
CA ASP A 125 7.26 -0.61 8.78
C ASP A 125 7.13 -0.56 10.32
N GLY A 126 6.62 -1.62 10.92
CA GLY A 126 6.40 -1.73 12.36
C GLY A 126 7.20 -2.84 13.04
N ILE A 127 8.09 -3.52 12.30
CA ILE A 127 8.81 -4.70 12.75
C ILE A 127 10.23 -4.31 13.17
N GLY A 128 10.75 -4.96 14.21
CA GLY A 128 12.11 -4.76 14.69
C GLY A 128 12.33 -3.52 15.59
N SER A 129 13.58 -3.11 15.73
CA SER A 129 13.99 -2.01 16.61
C SER A 129 13.83 -0.65 15.93
N LEU A 130 12.66 -0.06 16.06
CA LEU A 130 12.36 1.26 15.50
C LEU A 130 13.01 2.40 16.30
N LYS A 131 13.57 3.41 15.62
CA LYS A 131 14.06 4.65 16.26
C LYS A 131 12.91 5.34 17.00
N PRO A 132 13.13 5.92 18.20
CA PRO A 132 12.06 6.54 19.01
C PRO A 132 11.25 7.61 18.26
N GLY A 133 11.91 8.45 17.46
CA GLY A 133 11.22 9.46 16.62
C GLY A 133 10.28 8.85 15.57
N PHE A 134 10.66 7.76 14.94
CA PHE A 134 9.81 7.06 14.00
C PHE A 134 8.59 6.41 14.70
N LYS A 135 8.81 5.79 15.87
CA LYS A 135 7.70 5.26 16.70
C LYS A 135 6.67 6.33 17.05
N PHE A 136 7.15 7.51 17.43
CA PHE A 136 6.28 8.64 17.76
C PHE A 136 5.46 9.10 16.55
N ILE A 137 6.10 9.34 15.40
CA ILE A 137 5.41 9.76 14.16
C ILE A 137 4.39 8.72 13.72
N ARG A 138 4.78 7.44 13.74
CA ARG A 138 3.89 6.32 13.41
C ARG A 138 2.67 6.27 14.35
N SER A 139 2.88 6.50 15.66
CA SER A 139 1.81 6.55 16.64
C SER A 139 0.84 7.71 16.38
N VAL A 140 1.35 8.90 16.03
CA VAL A 140 0.54 10.06 15.67
C VAL A 140 -0.32 9.78 14.43
N PHE A 141 0.27 9.21 13.38
CA PHE A 141 -0.44 8.91 12.13
C PHE A 141 -1.50 7.82 12.28
N ARG A 142 -1.32 6.88 13.22
CA ARG A 142 -2.29 5.83 13.55
C ARG A 142 -3.31 6.25 14.61
N ASN A 143 -3.13 7.42 15.25
CA ASN A 143 -4.04 7.89 16.26
C ASN A 143 -5.35 8.41 15.64
N ARG A 144 -6.49 7.84 16.04
CA ARG A 144 -7.82 8.17 15.52
C ARG A 144 -8.20 9.64 15.69
N VAL A 145 -7.77 10.27 16.79
CA VAL A 145 -8.04 11.70 17.04
C VAL A 145 -7.23 12.55 16.06
N CYS A 146 -5.95 12.25 15.89
CA CYS A 146 -5.09 12.95 14.92
C CYS A 146 -5.61 12.78 13.48
N GLN A 147 -6.06 11.59 13.10
CA GLN A 147 -6.69 11.33 11.82
C GLN A 147 -7.96 12.17 11.62
N LYS A 148 -8.82 12.24 12.64
CA LYS A 148 -10.04 13.05 12.59
C LYS A 148 -9.76 14.55 12.52
N LEU A 149 -8.74 15.04 13.21
CA LEU A 149 -8.29 16.43 13.11
C LEU A 149 -7.73 16.72 11.71
N PHE A 150 -6.93 15.81 11.16
CA PHE A 150 -6.40 15.92 9.81
C PHE A 150 -7.53 15.95 8.76
N SER A 151 -8.58 15.16 8.92
CA SER A 151 -9.75 15.17 8.03
C SER A 151 -10.53 16.48 8.04
N SER A 152 -10.38 17.28 9.10
CA SER A 152 -11.03 18.60 9.21
C SER A 152 -10.30 19.68 8.42
N ILE A 153 -9.08 19.40 7.95
CA ILE A 153 -8.32 20.30 7.10
C ILE A 153 -8.69 20.03 5.63
N HIS A 154 -8.92 21.11 4.87
CA HIS A 154 -9.32 20.97 3.48
C HIS A 154 -8.27 20.21 2.63
N PRO A 155 -8.66 19.24 1.77
CA PRO A 155 -7.73 18.45 0.94
C PRO A 155 -6.75 19.25 0.09
N ARG A 156 -7.11 20.48 -0.28
CA ARG A 156 -6.22 21.42 -0.99
C ARG A 156 -4.89 21.67 -0.26
N TRP A 157 -4.89 21.58 1.08
CA TRP A 157 -3.70 21.83 1.89
C TRP A 157 -3.02 20.51 2.30
N THR A 158 -3.81 19.51 2.67
CA THR A 158 -3.29 18.23 3.18
C THR A 158 -2.61 17.39 2.10
N VAL A 159 -3.17 17.34 0.89
CA VAL A 159 -2.59 16.53 -0.21
C VAL A 159 -1.20 17.05 -0.63
N PRO A 160 -0.98 18.35 -0.94
CA PRO A 160 0.36 18.85 -1.26
C PRO A 160 1.36 18.69 -0.11
N PHE A 161 0.90 18.88 1.14
CA PHE A 161 1.73 18.68 2.33
C PHE A 161 2.21 17.22 2.43
N ALA A 162 1.31 16.27 2.28
CA ALA A 162 1.63 14.84 2.35
C ALA A 162 2.60 14.41 1.25
N HIS A 163 2.41 14.88 0.01
CA HIS A 163 3.35 14.60 -1.08
C HIS A 163 4.75 15.19 -0.82
N ARG A 164 4.85 16.39 -0.24
CA ARG A 164 6.14 16.97 0.17
C ARG A 164 6.79 16.17 1.28
N TRP A 165 6.00 15.74 2.27
CA TRP A 165 6.46 14.90 3.37
C TRP A 165 7.00 13.56 2.87
N SER A 166 6.25 12.88 2.01
CA SER A 166 6.64 11.62 1.38
C SER A 166 7.96 11.77 0.60
N SER A 167 8.11 12.81 -0.20
CA SER A 167 9.34 13.09 -0.95
C SER A 167 10.53 13.37 -0.04
N HIS A 168 10.34 14.09 1.06
CA HIS A 168 11.39 14.41 2.01
C HIS A 168 11.87 13.16 2.77
N SER A 169 10.94 12.30 3.19
CA SER A 169 11.26 11.05 3.89
C SER A 169 12.15 10.13 3.04
N ARG A 170 11.90 10.03 1.75
CA ARG A 170 12.71 9.21 0.82
C ARG A 170 14.13 9.73 0.66
N ASN A 171 14.33 11.04 0.55
CA ASN A 171 15.67 11.62 0.43
C ASN A 171 16.56 11.33 1.64
N PHE A 172 15.98 11.06 2.81
CA PHE A 172 16.71 10.60 3.99
C PHE A 172 16.97 9.09 4.00
N SER A 173 16.21 8.30 3.25
CA SER A 173 16.35 6.84 3.16
C SER A 173 17.28 6.39 2.03
N ASP A 174 17.62 7.29 1.11
CA ASP A 174 18.52 7.04 -0.05
C ASP A 174 20.02 6.96 0.31
N GLU A 175 20.39 7.04 1.59
CA GLU A 175 21.66 6.47 2.03
C GLU A 175 21.53 4.95 1.81
N THR A 176 22.24 4.47 0.81
CA THR A 176 22.29 3.09 0.32
C THR A 176 22.06 2.09 1.46
N PRO A 177 21.07 1.19 1.35
CA PRO A 177 20.86 0.16 2.35
C PRO A 177 22.11 -0.70 2.40
N ARG A 178 22.95 -0.40 3.38
CA ARG A 178 24.16 -1.19 3.66
C ARG A 178 23.69 -2.36 4.53
N PHE A 179 23.83 -3.56 4.03
CA PHE A 179 23.61 -4.77 4.82
C PHE A 179 24.47 -4.68 6.10
N LEU A 180 23.80 -4.65 7.24
CA LEU A 180 24.44 -4.43 8.53
C LEU A 180 24.92 -5.74 9.18
N GLY A 181 24.66 -6.87 8.55
CA GLY A 181 24.95 -8.23 9.04
C GLY A 181 23.75 -8.86 9.74
N GLU A 182 23.68 -10.19 9.71
CA GLU A 182 22.56 -11.01 10.19
C GLU A 182 22.08 -10.67 11.61
N HIS A 183 22.98 -10.19 12.48
CA HIS A 183 22.66 -9.84 13.88
C HIS A 183 22.10 -8.43 14.07
N LYS A 184 22.11 -7.59 13.04
CA LYS A 184 21.65 -6.19 13.10
C LYS A 184 20.46 -5.91 12.19
N GLU A 185 20.16 -6.82 11.30
CA GLU A 185 18.93 -6.80 10.52
C GLU A 185 17.75 -7.20 11.42
N PRO A 186 16.55 -6.64 11.21
CA PRO A 186 15.39 -6.89 12.07
C PRO A 186 14.79 -8.31 11.96
N PHE A 187 15.44 -9.20 11.20
CA PHE A 187 15.01 -10.60 11.01
C PHE A 187 16.16 -11.56 11.24
#